data_c4c55b15c9e903be5bfd138291386c31
#
_entry.id   c4c55b15c9e903be5bfd138291386c31
#
_cell.length_a   1.000
_cell.length_b   1.000
_cell.length_c   1.000
_cell.angle_alpha   90.00
_cell.angle_beta   90.00
_cell.angle_gamma   90.00
#
_symmetry.space_group_name_H-M   'P 1'
#
loop_
_entity.id
_entity.type
_entity.pdbx_description
1 polymer ?
#
loop_
_entity_poly.entity_id
_entity_poly.type
_entity_poly.pdbx_seq_one_letter_code
_entity_poly.pdbx_strand_id
1 'polypeptide(L)'
;MRTLYLEPFRVAFQDAGALGVMSSYNDYDGEPISGSYHFLTEILRQEWGFKGYVVSDSEAVEFVAGKHKVADTYEDGIAQCVNAGLNVRTNFTAPDEFIIPLRKAIADGKISFDTVDKRVAEVLRVKFWLGLFDNPYRGDGKLAEKIVHSKEHQAVALDAARQSLVLLKNEKEMLPLSKSIRKVAVIGPNAEEKKQLICRYGPANAPIKTVFQGIKEMLPDAEVVYRKGCDIIDPHFPESEILDFPKTEEESRLMDEAVAAAQNAEVAIMVLGGNELTVREDRSRTSLELPGRQEELLKAVMGTGTPVVLVLLDGRAATINYAAANVPAILRLSLIHISEPTRP
;
A
#
# COMPACT_ATOMS: atom_id res chain seq x y z
N MET A 1 13.75 21.81 -1.39
CA MET A 1 14.03 20.72 -0.45
C MET A 1 13.67 21.12 0.99
N ARG A 2 14.34 22.07 1.65
CA ARG A 2 14.19 22.41 3.07
C ARG A 2 12.79 22.87 3.50
N THR A 3 12.11 23.66 2.71
CA THR A 3 10.80 24.26 3.04
C THR A 3 9.60 23.31 2.88
N LEU A 4 9.74 22.26 2.11
CA LEU A 4 8.62 21.32 1.82
C LEU A 4 8.94 19.90 2.29
N TYR A 5 10.06 19.33 1.81
CA TYR A 5 10.35 17.91 2.05
C TYR A 5 11.01 17.65 3.40
N LEU A 6 11.90 18.52 3.87
CA LEU A 6 12.62 18.33 5.13
C LEU A 6 11.89 18.92 6.35
N GLU A 7 10.96 19.84 6.16
CA GLU A 7 10.27 20.49 7.27
C GLU A 7 9.47 19.51 8.16
N PRO A 8 8.72 18.52 7.66
CA PRO A 8 8.08 17.53 8.50
C PRO A 8 9.07 16.73 9.36
N PHE A 9 10.23 16.42 8.83
CA PHE A 9 11.30 15.74 9.57
C PHE A 9 11.88 16.62 10.67
N ARG A 10 12.14 17.90 10.36
CA ARG A 10 12.63 18.88 11.36
C ARG A 10 11.66 18.95 12.54
N VAL A 11 10.38 19.13 12.28
CA VAL A 11 9.33 19.17 13.32
C VAL A 11 9.29 17.87 14.11
N ALA A 12 9.37 16.72 13.44
CA ALA A 12 9.36 15.42 14.12
C ALA A 12 10.54 15.26 15.09
N PHE A 13 11.74 15.73 14.72
CA PHE A 13 12.93 15.55 15.55
C PHE A 13 13.12 16.65 16.60
N GLN A 14 12.93 17.92 16.23
CA GLN A 14 13.16 19.06 17.10
C GLN A 14 11.99 19.33 18.03
N ASP A 15 10.77 19.27 17.52
CA ASP A 15 9.58 19.69 18.25
C ASP A 15 8.87 18.47 18.90
N ALA A 16 8.79 17.32 18.23
CA ALA A 16 8.15 16.12 18.73
C ALA A 16 9.11 15.09 19.37
N GLY A 17 10.43 15.25 19.23
CA GLY A 17 11.42 14.40 19.90
C GLY A 17 11.53 12.96 19.36
N ALA A 18 11.24 12.73 18.07
CA ALA A 18 11.40 11.42 17.47
C ALA A 18 12.84 10.94 17.51
N LEU A 19 13.06 9.65 17.80
CA LEU A 19 14.38 9.05 18.04
C LEU A 19 14.81 8.04 16.97
N GLY A 20 13.99 7.79 15.97
CA GLY A 20 14.28 6.91 14.84
C GLY A 20 13.90 7.58 13.53
N VAL A 21 14.70 7.36 12.51
CA VAL A 21 14.41 7.83 11.15
C VAL A 21 14.84 6.78 10.14
N MET A 22 14.05 6.58 9.10
CA MET A 22 14.38 5.74 7.97
C MET A 22 14.96 6.61 6.84
N SER A 23 16.09 6.19 6.26
CA SER A 23 16.58 6.76 5.02
C SER A 23 15.82 6.22 3.83
N SER A 24 15.75 6.99 2.75
CA SER A 24 14.97 6.64 1.56
C SER A 24 15.82 5.99 0.46
N TYR A 25 15.12 5.44 -0.55
CA TYR A 25 15.75 4.95 -1.80
C TYR A 25 16.19 6.08 -2.74
N ASN A 26 15.67 7.28 -2.53
CA ASN A 26 15.88 8.39 -3.43
C ASN A 26 17.32 8.88 -3.40
N ASP A 27 17.77 9.43 -4.51
CA ASP A 27 18.90 10.33 -4.55
C ASP A 27 18.44 11.80 -4.60
N TYR A 28 19.33 12.69 -4.26
CA TYR A 28 19.19 14.12 -4.44
C TYR A 28 20.46 14.65 -5.11
N ASP A 29 20.30 15.24 -6.29
CA ASP A 29 21.42 15.70 -7.13
C ASP A 29 22.47 14.59 -7.42
N GLY A 30 22.00 13.34 -7.56
CA GLY A 30 22.85 12.18 -7.84
C GLY A 30 23.49 11.53 -6.61
N GLU A 31 23.25 12.04 -5.39
CA GLU A 31 23.73 11.44 -4.15
C GLU A 31 22.60 10.67 -3.43
N PRO A 32 22.70 9.33 -3.26
CA PRO A 32 21.72 8.56 -2.52
C PRO A 32 21.59 9.03 -1.08
N ILE A 33 20.36 9.27 -0.61
CA ILE A 33 20.10 9.75 0.76
C ILE A 33 20.71 8.82 1.81
N SER A 34 20.63 7.51 1.61
CA SER A 34 21.22 6.51 2.54
C SER A 34 22.73 6.62 2.67
N GLY A 35 23.43 7.16 1.68
CA GLY A 35 24.88 7.39 1.67
C GLY A 35 25.29 8.86 1.76
N SER A 36 24.36 9.77 2.03
CA SER A 36 24.64 11.20 2.04
C SER A 36 25.07 11.70 3.42
N TYR A 37 26.33 12.10 3.54
CA TYR A 37 26.84 12.75 4.74
C TYR A 37 26.12 14.09 5.01
N HIS A 38 25.80 14.83 3.95
CA HIS A 38 25.07 16.08 4.05
C HIS A 38 23.71 15.91 4.75
N PHE A 39 22.90 14.95 4.31
CA PHE A 39 21.58 14.74 4.91
C PHE A 39 21.66 14.07 6.28
N LEU A 40 22.43 12.97 6.41
CA LEU A 40 22.39 12.14 7.62
C LEU A 40 23.30 12.68 8.74
N THR A 41 24.29 13.49 8.45
CA THR A 41 25.19 14.04 9.45
C THR A 41 25.06 15.55 9.58
N GLU A 42 25.29 16.33 8.52
CA GLU A 42 25.29 17.79 8.63
C GLU A 42 23.91 18.33 8.98
N ILE A 43 22.85 18.01 8.20
CA ILE A 43 21.51 18.49 8.49
C ILE A 43 20.94 17.80 9.73
N LEU A 44 20.84 16.45 9.70
CA LEU A 44 20.12 15.72 10.73
C LEU A 44 20.78 15.84 12.11
N ARG A 45 22.09 15.59 12.21
CA ARG A 45 22.77 15.53 13.51
C ARG A 45 23.39 16.85 13.95
N GLN A 46 24.06 17.57 13.05
CA GLN A 46 24.75 18.80 13.42
C GLN A 46 23.80 19.99 13.50
N GLU A 47 22.97 20.21 12.46
CA GLU A 47 22.07 21.35 12.42
C GLU A 47 20.83 21.13 13.32
N TRP A 48 20.16 19.98 13.22
CA TRP A 48 18.94 19.71 13.99
C TRP A 48 19.18 19.07 15.36
N GLY A 49 20.40 18.64 15.66
CA GLY A 49 20.77 18.08 16.95
C GLY A 49 20.16 16.70 17.24
N PHE A 50 19.78 15.95 16.19
CA PHE A 50 19.19 14.62 16.33
C PHE A 50 20.08 13.68 17.13
N LYS A 51 19.50 13.02 18.14
CA LYS A 51 20.23 12.14 19.08
C LYS A 51 19.87 10.64 18.91
N GLY A 52 18.99 10.33 17.99
CA GLY A 52 18.54 8.99 17.71
C GLY A 52 19.41 8.23 16.72
N TYR A 53 18.81 7.27 16.01
CA TYR A 53 19.47 6.43 15.03
C TYR A 53 18.79 6.48 13.66
N VAL A 54 19.55 6.17 12.62
CA VAL A 54 19.07 6.05 11.24
C VAL A 54 19.03 4.58 10.86
N VAL A 55 17.89 4.12 10.39
CA VAL A 55 17.71 2.80 9.75
C VAL A 55 17.57 2.99 8.23
N SER A 56 18.13 2.08 7.43
CA SER A 56 17.88 2.13 5.98
C SER A 56 16.48 1.62 5.65
N ASP A 57 15.92 2.05 4.54
CA ASP A 57 14.89 1.25 3.91
C ASP A 57 15.46 -0.07 3.39
N SER A 58 14.61 -1.06 3.11
CA SER A 58 15.03 -2.39 2.65
C SER A 58 15.84 -2.28 1.36
N GLU A 59 17.04 -2.88 1.33
CA GLU A 59 17.96 -2.86 0.19
C GLU A 59 18.56 -1.49 -0.17
N ALA A 60 18.27 -0.40 0.55
CA ALA A 60 18.74 0.92 0.21
C ALA A 60 20.29 1.02 0.25
N VAL A 61 20.96 0.23 1.08
CA VAL A 61 22.43 0.15 1.12
C VAL A 61 22.97 -0.55 -0.12
N GLU A 62 22.31 -1.62 -0.56
CA GLU A 62 22.65 -2.37 -1.77
C GLU A 62 22.49 -1.51 -3.02
N PHE A 63 21.50 -0.63 -3.02
CA PHE A 63 21.22 0.27 -4.14
C PHE A 63 22.31 1.30 -4.40
N VAL A 64 23.12 1.65 -3.42
CA VAL A 64 24.23 2.61 -3.59
C VAL A 64 25.19 2.16 -4.70
N ALA A 65 25.62 0.89 -4.67
CA ALA A 65 26.41 0.30 -5.72
C ALA A 65 25.56 -0.32 -6.85
N GLY A 66 24.49 -1.01 -6.49
CA GLY A 66 23.70 -1.82 -7.43
C GLY A 66 22.84 -1.01 -8.41
N LYS A 67 22.17 0.03 -7.92
CA LYS A 67 21.17 0.82 -8.66
C LYS A 67 21.68 2.23 -8.98
N HIS A 68 22.15 2.97 -7.98
CA HIS A 68 22.64 4.34 -8.14
C HIS A 68 24.01 4.42 -8.82
N LYS A 69 24.82 3.36 -8.70
CA LYS A 69 26.15 3.26 -9.32
C LYS A 69 27.13 4.36 -8.86
N VAL A 70 26.98 4.81 -7.62
CA VAL A 70 27.87 5.84 -7.01
C VAL A 70 28.97 5.23 -6.15
N ALA A 71 28.98 3.91 -5.99
CA ALA A 71 30.07 3.14 -5.39
C ALA A 71 30.43 1.98 -6.32
N ASP A 72 31.74 1.64 -6.37
CA ASP A 72 32.24 0.59 -7.27
C ASP A 72 31.85 -0.82 -6.80
N THR A 73 31.86 -1.02 -5.48
CA THR A 73 31.54 -2.31 -4.86
C THR A 73 30.49 -2.15 -3.77
N TYR A 74 29.91 -3.29 -3.35
CA TYR A 74 28.98 -3.28 -2.22
C TYR A 74 29.64 -2.85 -0.92
N GLU A 75 30.90 -3.26 -0.69
CA GLU A 75 31.71 -2.83 0.46
C GLU A 75 31.93 -1.30 0.48
N ASP A 76 32.13 -0.69 -0.68
CA ASP A 76 32.26 0.77 -0.79
C ASP A 76 30.91 1.46 -0.49
N GLY A 77 29.81 0.91 -0.96
CA GLY A 77 28.47 1.37 -0.63
C GLY A 77 28.17 1.29 0.86
N ILE A 78 28.53 0.18 1.52
CA ILE A 78 28.45 0.04 2.99
C ILE A 78 29.28 1.11 3.68
N ALA A 79 30.53 1.30 3.26
CA ALA A 79 31.42 2.29 3.85
C ALA A 79 30.88 3.71 3.70
N GLN A 80 30.35 4.04 2.53
CA GLN A 80 29.68 5.32 2.28
C GLN A 80 28.50 5.54 3.23
N CYS A 81 27.59 4.59 3.35
CA CYS A 81 26.41 4.69 4.21
C CYS A 81 26.75 4.84 5.70
N VAL A 82 27.66 3.99 6.21
CA VAL A 82 28.06 4.02 7.63
C VAL A 82 28.80 5.32 7.99
N ASN A 83 29.70 5.78 7.13
CA ASN A 83 30.41 7.05 7.32
C ASN A 83 29.44 8.24 7.21
N ALA A 84 28.45 8.17 6.32
CA ALA A 84 27.40 9.19 6.18
C ALA A 84 26.53 9.34 7.42
N GLY A 85 26.31 8.25 8.18
CA GLY A 85 25.50 8.33 9.37
C GLY A 85 24.46 7.23 9.55
N LEU A 86 24.45 6.23 8.69
CA LEU A 86 23.56 5.08 8.81
C LEU A 86 23.98 4.19 9.99
N ASN A 87 23.01 3.77 10.81
CA ASN A 87 23.24 2.91 11.97
C ASN A 87 22.80 1.45 11.72
N VAL A 88 21.66 1.25 11.05
CA VAL A 88 21.01 -0.06 10.91
C VAL A 88 20.65 -0.29 9.44
N ARG A 89 21.13 -1.39 8.90
CA ARG A 89 20.68 -1.86 7.58
C ARG A 89 19.41 -2.68 7.72
N THR A 90 18.44 -2.43 6.86
CA THR A 90 17.23 -3.24 6.70
C THR A 90 17.30 -4.02 5.39
N ASN A 91 17.08 -5.33 5.46
CA ASN A 91 16.97 -6.21 4.29
C ASN A 91 16.31 -7.54 4.70
N PHE A 92 15.89 -8.31 3.69
CA PHE A 92 15.30 -9.66 3.85
C PHE A 92 16.33 -10.79 3.70
N THR A 93 17.60 -10.47 3.51
CA THR A 93 18.70 -11.42 3.38
C THR A 93 19.34 -11.73 4.74
N ALA A 94 20.19 -12.77 4.78
CA ALA A 94 20.90 -13.17 5.99
C ALA A 94 21.80 -12.03 6.51
N PRO A 95 21.92 -11.84 7.84
CA PRO A 95 22.78 -10.79 8.42
C PRO A 95 24.23 -10.86 7.95
N ASP A 96 24.75 -12.04 7.69
CA ASP A 96 26.14 -12.25 7.27
C ASP A 96 26.47 -11.60 5.92
N GLU A 97 25.46 -11.44 5.04
CA GLU A 97 25.62 -10.74 3.77
C GLU A 97 25.98 -9.25 3.93
N PHE A 98 25.70 -8.68 5.09
CA PHE A 98 26.11 -7.33 5.45
C PHE A 98 27.30 -7.31 6.40
N ILE A 99 27.29 -8.19 7.41
CA ILE A 99 28.31 -8.18 8.48
C ILE A 99 29.70 -8.53 7.94
N ILE A 100 29.80 -9.49 7.01
CA ILE A 100 31.09 -9.89 6.45
C ILE A 100 31.72 -8.79 5.62
N PRO A 101 31.02 -8.17 4.64
CA PRO A 101 31.53 -7.02 3.89
C PRO A 101 31.84 -5.80 4.79
N LEU A 102 30.98 -5.53 5.81
CA LEU A 102 31.23 -4.46 6.77
C LEU A 102 32.56 -4.66 7.54
N ARG A 103 32.80 -5.86 8.05
CA ARG A 103 34.05 -6.20 8.73
C ARG A 103 35.27 -6.04 7.81
N LYS A 104 35.10 -6.43 6.54
CA LYS A 104 36.14 -6.23 5.54
C LYS A 104 36.41 -4.73 5.32
N ALA A 105 35.38 -3.91 5.15
CA ALA A 105 35.52 -2.46 4.98
C ALA A 105 36.23 -1.80 6.18
N ILE A 106 35.99 -2.29 7.40
CA ILE A 106 36.72 -1.84 8.61
C ILE A 106 38.19 -2.28 8.56
N ALA A 107 38.47 -3.54 8.23
CA ALA A 107 39.81 -4.08 8.14
C ALA A 107 40.65 -3.35 7.05
N ASP A 108 40.02 -3.00 5.95
CA ASP A 108 40.62 -2.24 4.84
C ASP A 108 40.76 -0.72 5.15
N GLY A 109 40.35 -0.27 6.35
CA GLY A 109 40.45 1.12 6.78
C GLY A 109 39.45 2.10 6.12
N LYS A 110 38.45 1.59 5.39
CA LYS A 110 37.40 2.39 4.78
C LYS A 110 36.39 2.96 5.81
N ILE A 111 36.27 2.30 6.97
CA ILE A 111 35.48 2.74 8.11
C ILE A 111 36.37 2.69 9.35
N SER A 112 36.46 3.80 10.08
CA SER A 112 37.23 3.85 11.33
C SER A 112 36.46 3.20 12.48
N PHE A 113 37.18 2.67 13.49
CA PHE A 113 36.59 2.20 14.73
C PHE A 113 35.81 3.32 15.45
N ASP A 114 36.30 4.58 15.43
CA ASP A 114 35.54 5.69 15.99
C ASP A 114 34.20 5.91 15.32
N THR A 115 34.11 5.67 14.02
CA THR A 115 32.82 5.73 13.31
C THR A 115 31.89 4.59 13.75
N VAL A 116 32.42 3.37 13.88
CA VAL A 116 31.64 2.22 14.39
C VAL A 116 31.11 2.51 15.78
N ASP A 117 31.98 2.97 16.71
CA ASP A 117 31.62 3.28 18.08
C ASP A 117 30.53 4.36 18.15
N LYS A 118 30.61 5.39 17.32
CA LYS A 118 29.55 6.42 17.21
C LYS A 118 28.23 5.83 16.76
N ARG A 119 28.23 4.99 15.70
CA ARG A 119 26.99 4.35 15.18
C ARG A 119 26.37 3.43 16.24
N VAL A 120 27.18 2.66 16.93
CA VAL A 120 26.73 1.77 18.02
C VAL A 120 26.17 2.59 19.20
N ALA A 121 26.91 3.62 19.65
CA ALA A 121 26.48 4.48 20.74
C ALA A 121 25.13 5.15 20.48
N GLU A 122 24.84 5.57 19.25
CA GLU A 122 23.56 6.17 18.86
C GLU A 122 22.39 5.19 19.07
N VAL A 123 22.53 3.94 18.68
CA VAL A 123 21.52 2.88 18.88
C VAL A 123 21.38 2.53 20.36
N LEU A 124 22.50 2.32 21.07
CA LEU A 124 22.49 1.98 22.48
C LEU A 124 21.87 3.10 23.32
N ARG A 125 22.13 4.35 23.01
CA ARG A 125 21.52 5.51 23.70
C ARG A 125 20.00 5.43 23.72
N VAL A 126 19.39 5.14 22.57
CA VAL A 126 17.92 4.99 22.48
C VAL A 126 17.45 3.79 23.30
N LYS A 127 18.16 2.67 23.26
CA LYS A 127 17.82 1.48 24.08
C LYS A 127 17.90 1.81 25.59
N PHE A 128 18.92 2.58 26.03
CA PHE A 128 19.02 3.03 27.44
C PHE A 128 17.87 3.97 27.81
N TRP A 129 17.54 4.95 26.97
CA TRP A 129 16.42 5.86 27.22
C TRP A 129 15.08 5.15 27.33
N LEU A 130 14.90 4.09 26.55
CA LEU A 130 13.71 3.23 26.62
C LEU A 130 13.72 2.28 27.83
N GLY A 131 14.82 2.21 28.61
CA GLY A 131 14.97 1.31 29.75
C GLY A 131 14.98 -0.17 29.36
N LEU A 132 15.44 -0.51 28.13
CA LEU A 132 15.42 -1.89 27.64
C LEU A 132 16.46 -2.78 28.32
N PHE A 133 17.45 -2.22 29.00
CA PHE A 133 18.44 -2.97 29.78
C PHE A 133 17.93 -3.29 31.20
N ASP A 134 17.02 -2.47 31.73
CA ASP A 134 16.41 -2.70 33.05
C ASP A 134 15.17 -3.59 32.93
N ASN A 135 14.37 -3.42 31.89
CA ASN A 135 13.17 -4.19 31.63
C ASN A 135 13.00 -4.45 30.13
N PRO A 136 13.67 -5.49 29.56
CA PRO A 136 13.62 -5.79 28.13
C PRO A 136 12.27 -6.40 27.69
N TYR A 137 11.53 -7.04 28.58
CA TYR A 137 10.28 -7.74 28.29
C TYR A 137 9.08 -6.92 28.76
N ARG A 138 8.72 -5.90 27.97
CA ARG A 138 7.60 -5.01 28.30
C ARG A 138 6.26 -5.47 27.74
N GLY A 139 6.26 -6.46 26.86
CA GLY A 139 5.06 -7.00 26.24
C GLY A 139 4.42 -8.11 27.08
N ASP A 140 3.10 -8.10 27.17
CA ASP A 140 2.32 -9.23 27.69
C ASP A 140 1.51 -9.84 26.53
N GLY A 141 1.89 -11.06 26.11
CA GLY A 141 1.22 -11.76 25.02
C GLY A 141 -0.27 -12.00 25.28
N LYS A 142 -0.64 -12.31 26.53
CA LYS A 142 -2.05 -12.50 26.91
C LYS A 142 -2.85 -11.19 26.89
N LEU A 143 -2.20 -10.07 27.19
CA LEU A 143 -2.82 -8.75 27.05
C LEU A 143 -2.96 -8.38 25.58
N ALA A 144 -1.95 -8.68 24.76
CA ALA A 144 -2.01 -8.46 23.32
C ALA A 144 -3.19 -9.21 22.66
N GLU A 145 -3.41 -10.49 23.03
CA GLU A 145 -4.55 -11.29 22.55
C GLU A 145 -5.91 -10.68 22.90
N LYS A 146 -6.00 -9.98 24.01
CA LYS A 146 -7.25 -9.31 24.43
C LYS A 146 -7.48 -7.96 23.73
N ILE A 147 -6.39 -7.23 23.47
CA ILE A 147 -6.45 -5.87 22.94
C ILE A 147 -6.47 -5.87 21.42
N VAL A 148 -5.56 -6.66 20.79
CA VAL A 148 -5.50 -6.74 19.35
C VAL A 148 -6.83 -7.28 18.83
N HIS A 149 -7.44 -6.50 17.94
CA HIS A 149 -8.71 -6.91 17.33
C HIS A 149 -9.91 -6.97 18.29
N SER A 150 -9.85 -6.22 19.40
CA SER A 150 -10.97 -6.12 20.34
C SER A 150 -12.20 -5.49 19.67
N LYS A 151 -13.36 -5.64 20.28
CA LYS A 151 -14.61 -5.03 19.78
C LYS A 151 -14.52 -3.51 19.66
N GLU A 152 -13.79 -2.87 20.60
CA GLU A 152 -13.52 -1.45 20.59
C GLU A 152 -12.67 -1.05 19.38
N HIS A 153 -11.60 -1.80 19.08
CA HIS A 153 -10.78 -1.56 17.90
C HIS A 153 -11.54 -1.77 16.60
N GLN A 154 -12.40 -2.80 16.55
CA GLN A 154 -13.26 -3.05 15.38
C GLN A 154 -14.28 -1.91 15.17
N ALA A 155 -14.84 -1.35 16.25
CA ALA A 155 -15.77 -0.22 16.15
C ALA A 155 -15.08 1.03 15.58
N VAL A 156 -13.85 1.32 16.03
CA VAL A 156 -13.04 2.43 15.50
C VAL A 156 -12.69 2.20 14.03
N ALA A 157 -12.28 0.98 13.66
CA ALA A 157 -11.98 0.65 12.27
C ALA A 157 -13.21 0.79 11.36
N LEU A 158 -14.39 0.36 11.84
CA LEU A 158 -15.65 0.52 11.10
C LEU A 158 -16.04 1.99 10.92
N ASP A 159 -15.85 2.80 11.97
CA ASP A 159 -16.14 4.24 11.89
C ASP A 159 -15.19 4.95 10.91
N ALA A 160 -13.89 4.65 10.99
CA ALA A 160 -12.91 5.16 10.05
C ALA A 160 -13.26 4.79 8.59
N ALA A 161 -13.68 3.54 8.36
CA ALA A 161 -14.12 3.10 7.04
C ALA A 161 -15.34 3.88 6.54
N ARG A 162 -16.35 4.07 7.39
CA ARG A 162 -17.54 4.85 7.01
C ARG A 162 -17.19 6.29 6.67
N GLN A 163 -16.27 6.91 7.41
CA GLN A 163 -15.83 8.27 7.15
C GLN A 163 -14.91 8.40 5.91
N SER A 164 -14.27 7.32 5.50
CA SER A 164 -13.39 7.29 4.33
C SER A 164 -14.12 7.02 3.00
N LEU A 165 -15.39 6.61 3.06
CA LEU A 165 -16.22 6.43 1.87
C LEU A 165 -16.55 7.78 1.21
N VAL A 166 -16.26 7.91 -0.08
CA VAL A 166 -16.56 9.12 -0.84
C VAL A 166 -17.69 8.83 -1.82
N LEU A 167 -18.82 9.51 -1.64
CA LEU A 167 -19.92 9.50 -2.60
C LEU A 167 -19.64 10.52 -3.72
N LEU A 168 -19.19 10.03 -4.88
CA LEU A 168 -18.84 10.87 -6.02
C LEU A 168 -20.06 11.32 -6.83
N LYS A 169 -21.08 10.45 -6.90
CA LYS A 169 -22.30 10.71 -7.67
C LYS A 169 -23.49 9.95 -7.07
N ASN A 170 -24.66 10.56 -7.05
CA ASN A 170 -25.92 9.94 -6.62
C ASN A 170 -27.11 10.60 -7.29
N GLU A 171 -27.36 10.24 -8.55
CA GLU A 171 -28.48 10.78 -9.32
C GLU A 171 -29.81 10.17 -8.86
N LYS A 172 -30.84 11.00 -8.80
CA LYS A 172 -32.22 10.62 -8.44
C LYS A 172 -32.28 9.85 -7.09
N GLU A 173 -31.37 10.17 -6.19
CA GLU A 173 -31.32 9.52 -4.86
C GLU A 173 -31.29 7.98 -4.95
N MET A 174 -30.53 7.43 -5.91
CA MET A 174 -30.40 6.00 -6.11
C MET A 174 -29.84 5.28 -4.86
N LEU A 175 -28.98 5.95 -4.12
CA LEU A 175 -28.48 5.50 -2.83
C LEU A 175 -29.10 6.30 -1.69
N PRO A 176 -29.41 5.65 -0.54
CA PRO A 176 -29.18 4.24 -0.21
C PRO A 176 -30.14 3.29 -0.93
N LEU A 177 -29.64 2.12 -1.30
CA LEU A 177 -30.50 1.07 -1.88
C LEU A 177 -31.54 0.60 -0.89
N SER A 178 -32.75 0.30 -1.39
CA SER A 178 -33.82 -0.27 -0.55
C SER A 178 -33.43 -1.66 -0.02
N LYS A 179 -33.70 -1.92 1.24
CA LYS A 179 -33.58 -3.27 1.83
C LYS A 179 -34.61 -4.27 1.32
N SER A 180 -35.61 -3.84 0.56
CA SER A 180 -36.62 -4.70 -0.06
C SER A 180 -36.21 -5.29 -1.40
N ILE A 181 -35.04 -4.94 -1.93
CA ILE A 181 -34.46 -5.51 -3.15
C ILE A 181 -34.33 -7.01 -2.98
N ARG A 182 -34.75 -7.78 -3.99
CA ARG A 182 -34.75 -9.25 -3.96
C ARG A 182 -33.68 -9.89 -4.85
N LYS A 183 -33.19 -9.18 -5.85
CA LYS A 183 -32.18 -9.70 -6.79
C LYS A 183 -31.08 -8.69 -7.02
N VAL A 184 -29.88 -9.04 -6.63
CA VAL A 184 -28.68 -8.19 -6.75
C VAL A 184 -27.57 -8.94 -7.48
N ALA A 185 -27.03 -8.35 -8.54
CA ALA A 185 -25.81 -8.83 -9.17
C ALA A 185 -24.62 -8.02 -8.64
N VAL A 186 -23.66 -8.68 -8.01
CA VAL A 186 -22.38 -8.07 -7.60
C VAL A 186 -21.33 -8.51 -8.60
N ILE A 187 -20.82 -7.55 -9.36
CA ILE A 187 -19.97 -7.82 -10.53
C ILE A 187 -18.65 -7.10 -10.40
N GLY A 188 -17.57 -7.76 -10.78
CA GLY A 188 -16.25 -7.15 -10.86
C GLY A 188 -15.17 -7.94 -10.16
N PRO A 189 -13.91 -7.75 -10.60
CA PRO A 189 -12.77 -8.53 -10.12
C PRO A 189 -12.45 -8.28 -8.63
N ASN A 190 -12.76 -7.11 -8.10
CA ASN A 190 -12.52 -6.76 -6.69
C ASN A 190 -13.69 -7.12 -5.75
N ALA A 191 -14.82 -7.64 -6.27
CA ALA A 191 -16.02 -7.88 -5.45
C ALA A 191 -15.83 -8.99 -4.41
N GLU A 192 -15.07 -10.05 -4.74
CA GLU A 192 -14.83 -11.23 -3.86
C GLU A 192 -13.32 -11.52 -3.69
N GLU A 193 -12.48 -10.59 -4.10
CA GLU A 193 -11.03 -10.75 -3.97
C GLU A 193 -10.54 -10.41 -2.56
N LYS A 194 -9.86 -11.35 -1.91
CA LYS A 194 -9.31 -11.20 -0.56
C LYS A 194 -7.80 -10.98 -0.56
N LYS A 195 -7.09 -11.82 -1.31
CA LYS A 195 -5.62 -11.87 -1.27
C LYS A 195 -5.00 -10.56 -1.74
N GLN A 196 -5.48 -10.03 -2.86
CA GLN A 196 -4.94 -8.81 -3.45
C GLN A 196 -5.34 -7.54 -2.67
N LEU A 197 -6.45 -7.60 -1.90
CA LEU A 197 -6.90 -6.48 -1.07
C LEU A 197 -6.14 -6.38 0.27
N ILE A 198 -5.56 -7.47 0.77
CA ILE A 198 -4.67 -7.43 1.95
C ILE A 198 -3.37 -6.69 1.62
N CYS A 199 -2.95 -6.73 0.37
CA CYS A 199 -1.66 -6.32 -0.15
C CYS A 199 -0.46 -6.93 0.62
N ARG A 200 0.79 -6.55 0.28
CA ARG A 200 2.00 -7.15 0.88
C ARG A 200 2.21 -6.81 2.36
N TYR A 201 1.56 -5.76 2.86
CA TYR A 201 1.78 -5.24 4.21
C TYR A 201 0.69 -5.65 5.20
N GLY A 202 -0.42 -6.19 4.72
CA GLY A 202 -1.49 -6.66 5.58
C GLY A 202 -1.18 -8.00 6.23
N PRO A 203 -1.76 -8.31 7.41
CA PRO A 203 -1.58 -9.60 8.05
C PRO A 203 -2.24 -10.71 7.23
N ALA A 204 -1.47 -11.74 6.88
CA ALA A 204 -1.90 -12.82 5.99
C ALA A 204 -3.17 -13.56 6.47
N ASN A 205 -3.42 -13.58 7.77
CA ASN A 205 -4.53 -14.27 8.41
C ASN A 205 -5.65 -13.32 8.88
N ALA A 206 -5.66 -12.06 8.41
CA ALA A 206 -6.74 -11.15 8.76
C ALA A 206 -8.08 -11.67 8.21
N PRO A 207 -9.13 -11.74 9.04
CA PRO A 207 -10.45 -12.06 8.56
C PRO A 207 -10.98 -10.86 7.74
N ILE A 208 -11.02 -11.01 6.43
CA ILE A 208 -11.49 -9.99 5.50
C ILE A 208 -12.89 -10.31 5.05
N LYS A 209 -13.77 -9.32 5.14
CA LYS A 209 -15.10 -9.35 4.56
C LYS A 209 -15.09 -8.64 3.22
N THR A 210 -15.38 -9.35 2.14
CA THR A 210 -15.43 -8.77 0.79
C THR A 210 -16.71 -7.95 0.60
N VAL A 211 -16.73 -7.12 -0.46
CA VAL A 211 -17.92 -6.34 -0.81
C VAL A 211 -19.12 -7.27 -1.06
N PHE A 212 -18.90 -8.37 -1.80
CA PHE A 212 -19.95 -9.38 -2.03
C PHE A 212 -20.49 -9.97 -0.73
N GLN A 213 -19.61 -10.38 0.19
CA GLN A 213 -20.03 -10.95 1.47
C GLN A 213 -20.80 -9.92 2.33
N GLY A 214 -20.32 -8.68 2.38
CA GLY A 214 -21.00 -7.60 3.10
C GLY A 214 -22.39 -7.31 2.58
N ILE A 215 -22.58 -7.26 1.26
CA ILE A 215 -23.90 -7.07 0.63
C ILE A 215 -24.81 -8.24 0.93
N LYS A 216 -24.31 -9.47 0.81
CA LYS A 216 -25.09 -10.68 1.09
C LYS A 216 -25.59 -10.75 2.53
N GLU A 217 -24.76 -10.33 3.49
CA GLU A 217 -25.16 -10.27 4.90
C GLU A 217 -26.17 -9.15 5.20
N MET A 218 -26.04 -8.00 4.50
CA MET A 218 -26.98 -6.88 4.65
C MET A 218 -28.34 -7.13 4.01
N LEU A 219 -28.43 -8.05 3.06
CA LEU A 219 -29.64 -8.41 2.31
C LEU A 219 -29.92 -9.91 2.42
N PRO A 220 -30.21 -10.44 3.62
CA PRO A 220 -30.33 -11.88 3.86
C PRO A 220 -31.49 -12.52 3.10
N ASP A 221 -32.51 -11.73 2.73
CA ASP A 221 -33.71 -12.20 2.01
C ASP A 221 -33.60 -12.02 0.49
N ALA A 222 -32.47 -11.52 0.00
CA ALA A 222 -32.24 -11.30 -1.43
C ALA A 222 -31.41 -12.44 -2.04
N GLU A 223 -31.66 -12.72 -3.29
CA GLU A 223 -30.74 -13.47 -4.14
C GLU A 223 -29.59 -12.56 -4.56
N VAL A 224 -28.40 -12.74 -3.95
CA VAL A 224 -27.20 -12.00 -4.27
C VAL A 224 -26.24 -12.89 -5.04
N VAL A 225 -26.01 -12.58 -6.31
CA VAL A 225 -25.19 -13.38 -7.23
C VAL A 225 -23.88 -12.64 -7.50
N TYR A 226 -22.77 -13.36 -7.40
CA TYR A 226 -21.45 -12.84 -7.80
C TYR A 226 -21.06 -13.29 -9.19
N ARG A 227 -20.50 -12.38 -9.99
CA ARG A 227 -19.79 -12.67 -11.23
C ARG A 227 -18.55 -11.80 -11.35
N LYS A 228 -17.43 -12.43 -11.70
CA LYS A 228 -16.15 -11.73 -11.84
C LYS A 228 -16.18 -10.74 -13.01
N GLY A 229 -16.69 -11.15 -14.16
CA GLY A 229 -16.84 -10.35 -15.37
C GLY A 229 -15.57 -10.11 -16.16
N CYS A 230 -14.46 -9.81 -15.50
CA CYS A 230 -13.13 -9.71 -16.08
C CYS A 230 -12.06 -9.87 -15.00
N ASP A 231 -10.79 -9.97 -15.42
CA ASP A 231 -9.64 -9.83 -14.52
C ASP A 231 -9.28 -8.36 -14.28
N ILE A 232 -8.46 -8.08 -13.28
CA ILE A 232 -7.91 -6.73 -13.03
C ILE A 232 -7.04 -6.28 -14.19
N ILE A 233 -6.20 -7.18 -14.68
CA ILE A 233 -5.33 -7.00 -15.84
C ILE A 233 -5.63 -8.08 -16.86
N ASP A 234 -5.54 -7.77 -18.12
CA ASP A 234 -5.65 -8.72 -19.21
C ASP A 234 -4.32 -9.47 -19.47
N PRO A 235 -4.33 -10.55 -20.29
CA PRO A 235 -3.12 -11.34 -20.56
C PRO A 235 -1.97 -10.58 -21.24
N HIS A 236 -2.22 -9.42 -21.82
CA HIS A 236 -1.24 -8.61 -22.52
C HIS A 236 -0.76 -7.39 -21.73
N PHE A 237 -1.15 -7.28 -20.45
CA PHE A 237 -0.69 -6.20 -19.59
C PHE A 237 0.84 -6.29 -19.35
N PRO A 238 1.63 -5.20 -19.42
CA PRO A 238 1.19 -3.79 -19.54
C PRO A 238 1.02 -3.25 -20.97
N GLU A 239 1.34 -4.01 -22.02
CA GLU A 239 1.27 -3.55 -23.40
C GLU A 239 -0.15 -3.16 -23.83
N SER A 240 -1.16 -3.80 -23.26
CA SER A 240 -2.58 -3.51 -23.48
C SER A 240 -3.05 -2.13 -22.98
N GLU A 241 -2.24 -1.43 -22.20
CA GLU A 241 -2.52 -0.02 -21.85
C GLU A 241 -2.26 0.94 -23.02
N ILE A 242 -1.56 0.48 -24.07
CA ILE A 242 -1.17 1.31 -25.22
C ILE A 242 -1.68 0.72 -26.54
N LEU A 243 -1.75 -0.62 -26.62
CA LEU A 243 -2.13 -1.36 -27.82
C LEU A 243 -3.45 -2.10 -27.62
N ASP A 244 -4.27 -2.11 -28.65
CA ASP A 244 -5.52 -2.88 -28.64
C ASP A 244 -5.24 -4.36 -28.95
N PHE A 245 -5.77 -5.24 -28.11
CA PHE A 245 -5.75 -6.68 -28.29
C PHE A 245 -7.17 -7.24 -28.35
N PRO A 246 -7.45 -8.26 -29.17
CA PRO A 246 -8.74 -8.92 -29.19
C PRO A 246 -9.00 -9.62 -27.85
N LYS A 247 -10.28 -9.71 -27.46
CA LYS A 247 -10.66 -10.50 -26.28
C LYS A 247 -10.41 -11.98 -26.52
N THR A 248 -9.91 -12.64 -25.49
CA THR A 248 -9.84 -14.11 -25.46
C THR A 248 -11.25 -14.72 -25.33
N GLU A 249 -11.39 -16.02 -25.58
CA GLU A 249 -12.63 -16.74 -25.34
C GLU A 249 -13.05 -16.69 -23.89
N GLU A 250 -12.08 -16.78 -22.96
CA GLU A 250 -12.33 -16.72 -21.52
C GLU A 250 -12.80 -15.32 -21.08
N GLU A 251 -12.18 -14.24 -21.55
CA GLU A 251 -12.64 -12.87 -21.29
C GLU A 251 -14.07 -12.64 -21.80
N SER A 252 -14.38 -13.17 -22.98
CA SER A 252 -15.72 -13.07 -23.57
C SER A 252 -16.74 -13.84 -22.72
N ARG A 253 -16.42 -15.07 -22.30
CA ARG A 253 -17.27 -15.91 -21.45
C ARG A 253 -17.56 -15.25 -20.11
N LEU A 254 -16.53 -14.73 -19.43
CA LEU A 254 -16.68 -14.03 -18.14
C LEU A 254 -17.58 -12.80 -18.26
N MET A 255 -17.43 -12.05 -19.35
CA MET A 255 -18.23 -10.85 -19.61
C MET A 255 -19.69 -11.22 -19.88
N ASP A 256 -19.95 -12.23 -20.70
CA ASP A 256 -21.30 -12.70 -21.00
C ASP A 256 -22.04 -13.21 -19.76
N GLU A 257 -21.34 -13.95 -18.88
CA GLU A 257 -21.90 -14.40 -17.60
C GLU A 257 -22.28 -13.21 -16.69
N ALA A 258 -21.47 -12.15 -16.67
CA ALA A 258 -21.74 -10.96 -15.88
C ALA A 258 -22.93 -10.17 -16.44
N VAL A 259 -23.00 -10.02 -17.76
CA VAL A 259 -24.12 -9.38 -18.46
C VAL A 259 -25.42 -10.14 -18.18
N ALA A 260 -25.43 -11.46 -18.30
CA ALA A 260 -26.59 -12.30 -17.99
C ALA A 260 -27.04 -12.16 -16.52
N ALA A 261 -26.09 -12.07 -15.59
CA ALA A 261 -26.42 -11.84 -14.17
C ALA A 261 -27.04 -10.46 -13.95
N ALA A 262 -26.54 -9.42 -14.60
CA ALA A 262 -27.10 -8.08 -14.52
C ALA A 262 -28.53 -8.01 -15.09
N GLN A 263 -28.78 -8.65 -16.23
CA GLN A 263 -30.13 -8.72 -16.84
C GLN A 263 -31.19 -9.37 -15.93
N ASN A 264 -30.75 -10.29 -15.06
CA ASN A 264 -31.63 -10.99 -14.13
C ASN A 264 -31.75 -10.34 -12.76
N ALA A 265 -31.12 -9.16 -12.55
CA ALA A 265 -31.07 -8.43 -11.29
C ALA A 265 -31.90 -7.15 -11.31
N GLU A 266 -32.37 -6.70 -10.15
CA GLU A 266 -32.98 -5.38 -9.97
C GLU A 266 -31.97 -4.26 -9.90
N VAL A 267 -30.74 -4.59 -9.48
CA VAL A 267 -29.59 -3.67 -9.44
C VAL A 267 -28.29 -4.45 -9.63
N ALA A 268 -27.36 -3.87 -10.38
CA ALA A 268 -26.00 -4.35 -10.52
C ALA A 268 -25.04 -3.46 -9.70
N ILE A 269 -24.33 -4.06 -8.77
CA ILE A 269 -23.27 -3.38 -7.99
C ILE A 269 -21.94 -3.80 -8.61
N MET A 270 -21.30 -2.88 -9.31
CA MET A 270 -20.03 -3.13 -9.98
C MET A 270 -18.88 -2.71 -9.09
N VAL A 271 -17.94 -3.61 -8.84
CA VAL A 271 -16.76 -3.38 -7.96
C VAL A 271 -15.50 -3.43 -8.80
N LEU A 272 -15.08 -2.27 -9.26
CA LEU A 272 -14.00 -2.08 -10.21
C LEU A 272 -12.84 -1.27 -9.59
N GLY A 273 -11.73 -1.17 -10.31
CA GLY A 273 -10.56 -0.38 -9.90
C GLY A 273 -9.26 -1.16 -9.97
N GLY A 274 -8.29 -0.79 -9.14
CA GLY A 274 -7.01 -1.48 -9.03
C GLY A 274 -6.95 -2.43 -7.83
N ASN A 275 -5.84 -3.16 -7.72
CA ASN A 275 -5.46 -3.93 -6.55
C ASN A 275 -3.93 -4.10 -6.51
N GLU A 276 -3.40 -5.02 -5.70
CA GLU A 276 -1.95 -5.28 -5.57
C GLU A 276 -1.22 -5.46 -6.92
N LEU A 277 -1.92 -5.88 -7.97
CA LEU A 277 -1.32 -6.06 -9.31
C LEU A 277 -1.00 -4.73 -9.99
N THR A 278 -1.71 -3.64 -9.66
CA THR A 278 -1.65 -2.36 -10.38
C THR A 278 -1.38 -1.14 -9.49
N VAL A 279 -1.46 -1.25 -8.15
CA VAL A 279 -1.44 -0.09 -7.23
C VAL A 279 -0.43 -0.19 -6.09
N ARG A 280 0.71 -0.80 -6.31
CA ARG A 280 1.79 -0.80 -5.34
C ARG A 280 3.00 -0.02 -5.83
N GLU A 281 3.99 0.20 -4.97
CA GLU A 281 5.15 1.07 -5.21
C GLU A 281 6.02 0.68 -6.41
N ASP A 282 6.06 -0.59 -6.79
CA ASP A 282 6.83 -1.10 -7.94
C ASP A 282 5.96 -1.41 -9.17
N ARG A 283 4.72 -0.89 -9.20
CA ARG A 283 3.74 -1.11 -10.29
C ARG A 283 3.37 0.19 -10.98
N SER A 284 4.28 0.67 -11.83
CA SER A 284 4.02 1.83 -12.68
C SER A 284 3.00 1.48 -13.77
N ARG A 285 2.22 2.48 -14.17
CA ARG A 285 1.24 2.40 -15.24
C ARG A 285 1.45 3.52 -16.24
N THR A 286 1.10 3.28 -17.49
CA THR A 286 1.15 4.26 -18.58
C THR A 286 -0.19 4.98 -18.76
N SER A 287 -1.27 4.44 -18.18
CA SER A 287 -2.63 5.01 -18.24
C SER A 287 -3.20 5.26 -16.84
N LEU A 288 -4.06 6.27 -16.71
CA LEU A 288 -4.89 6.52 -15.52
C LEU A 288 -6.29 5.89 -15.63
N GLU A 289 -6.62 5.24 -16.72
CA GLU A 289 -7.90 4.57 -16.91
C GLU A 289 -8.01 3.28 -16.09
N LEU A 290 -9.22 2.73 -15.98
CA LEU A 290 -9.42 1.44 -15.35
C LEU A 290 -8.60 0.37 -16.08
N PRO A 291 -7.83 -0.47 -15.37
CA PRO A 291 -6.96 -1.45 -16.02
C PRO A 291 -7.77 -2.58 -16.67
N GLY A 292 -7.17 -3.22 -17.67
CA GLY A 292 -7.74 -4.37 -18.36
C GLY A 292 -9.08 -4.08 -19.04
N ARG A 293 -10.00 -5.05 -18.98
CA ARG A 293 -11.33 -4.97 -19.64
C ARG A 293 -12.43 -4.33 -18.78
N GLN A 294 -12.10 -3.64 -17.71
CA GLN A 294 -13.09 -3.18 -16.73
C GLN A 294 -14.06 -2.12 -17.29
N GLU A 295 -13.59 -1.20 -18.14
CA GLU A 295 -14.47 -0.23 -18.78
C GLU A 295 -15.38 -0.87 -19.84
N GLU A 296 -14.89 -1.87 -20.59
CA GLU A 296 -15.72 -2.66 -21.50
C GLU A 296 -16.83 -3.41 -20.73
N LEU A 297 -16.47 -4.04 -19.63
CA LEU A 297 -17.42 -4.72 -18.74
C LEU A 297 -18.48 -3.73 -18.22
N LEU A 298 -18.08 -2.54 -17.77
CA LEU A 298 -19.00 -1.51 -17.32
C LEU A 298 -19.98 -1.11 -18.44
N LYS A 299 -19.48 -0.88 -19.66
CA LYS A 299 -20.29 -0.54 -20.82
C LYS A 299 -21.29 -1.66 -21.16
N ALA A 300 -20.83 -2.90 -21.13
CA ALA A 300 -21.69 -4.07 -21.42
C ALA A 300 -22.81 -4.23 -20.38
N VAL A 301 -22.50 -4.08 -19.09
CA VAL A 301 -23.52 -4.16 -18.02
C VAL A 301 -24.49 -2.98 -18.09
N MET A 302 -24.00 -1.75 -18.33
CA MET A 302 -24.87 -0.58 -18.55
C MET A 302 -25.81 -0.77 -19.74
N GLY A 303 -25.35 -1.46 -20.79
CA GLY A 303 -26.15 -1.80 -21.97
C GLY A 303 -27.35 -2.71 -21.68
N THR A 304 -27.42 -3.38 -20.52
CA THR A 304 -28.57 -4.20 -20.10
C THR A 304 -29.79 -3.38 -19.69
N GLY A 305 -29.59 -2.11 -19.37
CA GLY A 305 -30.62 -1.23 -18.78
C GLY A 305 -30.84 -1.43 -17.28
N THR A 306 -30.18 -2.39 -16.65
CA THR A 306 -30.24 -2.61 -15.20
C THR A 306 -29.60 -1.43 -14.47
N PRO A 307 -30.21 -0.86 -13.42
CA PRO A 307 -29.60 0.18 -12.61
C PRO A 307 -28.23 -0.23 -12.06
N VAL A 308 -27.22 0.62 -12.24
CA VAL A 308 -25.84 0.32 -11.82
C VAL A 308 -25.38 1.23 -10.70
N VAL A 309 -24.81 0.65 -9.66
CA VAL A 309 -23.98 1.31 -8.65
C VAL A 309 -22.53 0.92 -8.88
N LEU A 310 -21.67 1.89 -9.12
CA LEU A 310 -20.24 1.65 -9.26
C LEU A 310 -19.52 1.89 -7.92
N VAL A 311 -18.80 0.89 -7.46
CA VAL A 311 -17.89 0.95 -6.31
C VAL A 311 -16.47 0.87 -6.84
N LEU A 312 -15.74 1.99 -6.75
CA LEU A 312 -14.35 2.07 -7.15
C LEU A 312 -13.44 1.75 -5.97
N LEU A 313 -12.69 0.67 -6.08
CA LEU A 313 -11.65 0.26 -5.14
C LEU A 313 -10.30 0.51 -5.80
N ASP A 314 -9.59 1.56 -5.37
CA ASP A 314 -8.30 1.89 -5.99
C ASP A 314 -7.38 2.61 -5.00
N GLY A 315 -6.08 2.36 -5.10
CA GLY A 315 -5.03 3.07 -4.38
C GLY A 315 -4.40 4.23 -5.18
N ARG A 316 -4.87 4.47 -6.41
CA ARG A 316 -4.39 5.54 -7.30
C ARG A 316 -5.53 6.43 -7.78
N ALA A 317 -5.18 7.60 -8.32
CA ALA A 317 -6.12 8.38 -9.11
C ALA A 317 -6.47 7.61 -10.39
N ALA A 318 -7.76 7.52 -10.70
CA ALA A 318 -8.26 6.89 -11.92
C ALA A 318 -9.13 7.88 -12.69
N THR A 319 -8.98 7.91 -14.02
CA THR A 319 -9.93 8.58 -14.90
C THR A 319 -11.14 7.67 -15.12
N ILE A 320 -12.33 8.24 -14.95
CA ILE A 320 -13.60 7.51 -15.04
C ILE A 320 -14.60 8.24 -15.92
N ASN A 321 -14.16 8.82 -17.02
CA ASN A 321 -14.96 9.70 -17.86
C ASN A 321 -16.28 9.07 -18.29
N TYR A 322 -16.24 7.81 -18.76
CA TYR A 322 -17.46 7.08 -19.13
C TYR A 322 -18.40 6.89 -17.94
N ALA A 323 -17.87 6.41 -16.80
CA ALA A 323 -18.67 6.18 -15.60
C ALA A 323 -19.27 7.50 -15.06
N ALA A 324 -18.49 8.57 -15.02
CA ALA A 324 -18.96 9.88 -14.57
C ALA A 324 -20.14 10.42 -15.39
N ALA A 325 -20.11 10.17 -16.71
CA ALA A 325 -21.19 10.58 -17.61
C ALA A 325 -22.44 9.69 -17.52
N ASN A 326 -22.28 8.37 -17.36
CA ASN A 326 -23.36 7.41 -17.61
C ASN A 326 -23.86 6.68 -16.36
N VAL A 327 -23.01 6.45 -15.33
CA VAL A 327 -23.42 5.71 -14.14
C VAL A 327 -24.14 6.63 -13.15
N PRO A 328 -25.33 6.25 -12.66
CA PRO A 328 -26.13 7.13 -11.78
C PRO A 328 -25.61 7.24 -10.35
N ALA A 329 -24.92 6.22 -9.83
CA ALA A 329 -24.36 6.24 -8.48
C ALA A 329 -22.93 5.69 -8.43
N ILE A 330 -22.01 6.49 -7.86
CA ILE A 330 -20.59 6.16 -7.81
C ILE A 330 -20.06 6.39 -6.39
N LEU A 331 -19.53 5.34 -5.78
CA LEU A 331 -18.80 5.35 -4.53
C LEU A 331 -17.32 5.10 -4.79
N ARG A 332 -16.44 5.74 -4.02
CA ARG A 332 -15.01 5.48 -4.07
C ARG A 332 -14.45 5.14 -2.70
N LEU A 333 -13.58 4.14 -2.66
CA LEU A 333 -12.79 3.75 -1.50
C LEU A 333 -11.33 3.54 -1.92
N SER A 334 -10.41 3.89 -1.03
CA SER A 334 -9.02 3.47 -1.17
C SER A 334 -8.84 2.03 -0.71
N LEU A 335 -7.92 1.29 -1.33
CA LEU A 335 -7.56 -0.08 -0.91
C LEU A 335 -7.10 -0.15 0.54
N ILE A 336 -6.39 0.86 1.02
CA ILE A 336 -5.90 0.92 2.40
C ILE A 336 -7.05 0.98 3.43
N HIS A 337 -8.20 1.54 3.06
CA HIS A 337 -9.36 1.66 3.95
C HIS A 337 -10.27 0.43 3.91
N ILE A 338 -10.19 -0.40 2.88
CA ILE A 338 -11.01 -1.58 2.71
C ILE A 338 -10.51 -2.72 3.58
N SER A 339 -9.20 -2.85 3.74
CA SER A 339 -8.62 -3.88 4.59
C SER A 339 -8.86 -3.64 6.09
N GLU A 340 -9.12 -2.41 6.51
CA GLU A 340 -9.38 -2.08 7.92
C GLU A 340 -10.82 -2.39 8.38
N PRO A 341 -11.90 -1.99 7.66
CA PRO A 341 -13.27 -2.24 8.10
C PRO A 341 -13.69 -3.69 8.02
N THR A 342 -12.99 -4.49 7.25
CA THR A 342 -13.29 -5.92 7.10
C THR A 342 -12.54 -6.81 8.09
N ARG A 343 -11.75 -6.21 8.97
CA ARG A 343 -11.21 -6.92 10.13
C ARG A 343 -12.31 -7.03 11.19
N PRO A 344 -12.83 -8.25 11.46
CA PRO A 344 -13.84 -8.44 12.49
C PRO A 344 -13.30 -8.16 13.88
#